data_42e351c528211aa3b0e5df0634fd2a59
#
_entry.id   42e351c528211aa3b0e5df0634fd2a59
#
_cell.length_a   1.000
_cell.length_b   1.000
_cell.length_c   1.000
_cell.angle_alpha   90.00
_cell.angle_beta   90.00
_cell.angle_gamma   90.00
#
_symmetry.space_group_name_H-M   'P 1'
#
loop_
_entity.id
_entity.type
_entity.pdbx_description
1 polymer ?
#
loop_
_entity_poly.entity_id
_entity_poly.type
_entity_poly.pdbx_seq_one_letter_code
_entity_poly.pdbx_strand_id
1 'polypeptide(L)'
;MLRKLLRQNISKAQLFGFAVANFAGLTIVLLSIQLYLDVRPIFDGKDSIMKKDYFVVTKNVSVINSLIGHSGFSAEDIARLESQSFVGRVGSFTSSQFEVYGDISAVGMSFGADLFFEAIPTEFIDIRSDKWHFDPQKKFIPIIVPQNYLDLYNFGFATSRKMPSISSGTVQMVRFDLNIAGNGTVEKFEGGIVGFSNRINTILVPEEFMTWANSRFAPDKRVLPARLIVEISNITDPAIATFFRDNGYKIEGENQSVGRMAYFLRVAFVVCLLIGVVIFALSFAILVLSIYLILQKNREKIGNLRLAGYPR
;
A
#
# COMPACT_ATOMS: atom_id res chain seq x y z
N MET A 1 -38.63 5.84 -53.41
CA MET A 1 -38.20 7.24 -53.71
C MET A 1 -37.51 7.91 -52.53
N LEU A 2 -38.06 7.87 -51.34
CA LEU A 2 -37.47 8.47 -50.14
C LEU A 2 -36.02 8.02 -49.88
N ARG A 3 -35.73 6.73 -50.04
CA ARG A 3 -34.38 6.15 -49.90
C ARG A 3 -33.36 6.70 -50.91
N LYS A 4 -33.83 7.05 -52.13
CA LYS A 4 -33.00 7.64 -53.19
C LYS A 4 -32.71 9.11 -52.94
N LEU A 5 -33.67 9.85 -52.42
CA LEU A 5 -33.52 11.26 -52.01
C LEU A 5 -32.61 11.45 -50.80
N LEU A 6 -32.74 10.61 -49.80
CA LEU A 6 -31.85 10.60 -48.62
C LEU A 6 -30.39 10.26 -49.01
N ARG A 7 -30.23 9.30 -49.93
CA ARG A 7 -28.90 8.86 -50.39
C ARG A 7 -28.16 9.91 -51.23
N GLN A 8 -28.87 10.81 -51.90
CA GLN A 8 -28.26 11.88 -52.70
C GLN A 8 -27.80 13.08 -51.89
N ASN A 9 -28.37 13.31 -50.71
CA ASN A 9 -28.11 14.50 -49.88
C ASN A 9 -27.28 14.23 -48.61
N ILE A 10 -26.94 12.95 -48.32
CA ILE A 10 -26.07 12.60 -47.20
C ILE A 10 -24.63 12.54 -47.70
N SER A 11 -23.77 13.43 -47.18
CA SER A 11 -22.35 13.35 -47.40
C SER A 11 -21.79 12.05 -46.74
N LYS A 12 -21.30 11.13 -47.55
CA LYS A 12 -20.67 9.89 -47.06
C LYS A 12 -19.53 10.18 -46.13
N ALA A 13 -18.76 11.24 -46.38
CA ALA A 13 -17.66 11.67 -45.55
C ALA A 13 -18.12 12.12 -44.14
N GLN A 14 -19.26 12.86 -44.06
CA GLN A 14 -19.85 13.28 -42.77
C GLN A 14 -20.36 12.06 -41.97
N LEU A 15 -21.03 11.11 -42.65
CA LEU A 15 -21.52 9.90 -41.99
C LEU A 15 -20.37 9.02 -41.46
N PHE A 16 -19.31 8.91 -42.26
CA PHE A 16 -18.12 8.18 -41.87
C PHE A 16 -17.38 8.84 -40.69
N GLY A 17 -17.15 10.16 -40.77
CA GLY A 17 -16.56 10.94 -39.68
C GLY A 17 -17.33 10.82 -38.38
N PHE A 18 -18.69 10.90 -38.45
CA PHE A 18 -19.56 10.68 -37.32
C PHE A 18 -19.41 9.24 -36.74
N ALA A 19 -19.46 8.23 -37.59
CA ALA A 19 -19.31 6.84 -37.14
C ALA A 19 -17.97 6.59 -36.43
N VAL A 20 -16.88 7.14 -36.97
CA VAL A 20 -15.55 7.05 -36.37
C VAL A 20 -15.50 7.80 -35.03
N ALA A 21 -16.07 9.00 -34.94
CA ALA A 21 -16.08 9.79 -33.70
C ALA A 21 -16.89 9.11 -32.59
N ASN A 22 -18.08 8.58 -32.92
CA ASN A 22 -18.89 7.81 -31.98
C ASN A 22 -18.20 6.53 -31.54
N PHE A 23 -17.60 5.80 -32.48
CA PHE A 23 -16.85 4.57 -32.15
C PHE A 23 -15.67 4.89 -31.21
N ALA A 24 -14.90 5.93 -31.51
CA ALA A 24 -13.80 6.36 -30.64
C ALA A 24 -14.28 6.79 -29.26
N GLY A 25 -15.31 7.66 -29.19
CA GLY A 25 -15.88 8.09 -27.91
C GLY A 25 -16.41 6.94 -27.07
N LEU A 26 -17.18 6.03 -27.67
CA LEU A 26 -17.71 4.85 -26.99
C LEU A 26 -16.58 3.91 -26.53
N THR A 27 -15.57 3.70 -27.39
CA THR A 27 -14.40 2.87 -27.04
C THR A 27 -13.66 3.45 -25.83
N ILE A 28 -13.42 4.76 -25.79
CA ILE A 28 -12.77 5.41 -24.66
C ILE A 28 -13.57 5.22 -23.37
N VAL A 29 -14.90 5.41 -23.41
CA VAL A 29 -15.78 5.21 -22.25
C VAL A 29 -15.73 3.76 -21.78
N LEU A 30 -15.89 2.80 -22.68
CA LEU A 30 -15.88 1.37 -22.34
C LEU A 30 -14.54 0.93 -21.78
N LEU A 31 -13.41 1.34 -22.39
CA LEU A 31 -12.07 1.03 -21.91
C LEU A 31 -11.83 1.67 -20.53
N SER A 32 -12.30 2.90 -20.32
CA SER A 32 -12.16 3.54 -18.99
C SER A 32 -12.92 2.77 -17.92
N ILE A 33 -14.17 2.35 -18.20
CA ILE A 33 -14.98 1.55 -17.28
C ILE A 33 -14.31 0.18 -17.04
N GLN A 34 -13.90 -0.50 -18.11
CA GLN A 34 -13.25 -1.81 -18.02
C GLN A 34 -11.98 -1.72 -17.17
N LEU A 35 -11.10 -0.78 -17.48
CA LEU A 35 -9.86 -0.59 -16.76
C LEU A 35 -10.10 -0.24 -15.28
N TYR A 36 -11.12 0.58 -14.98
CA TYR A 36 -11.53 0.86 -13.61
C TYR A 36 -11.98 -0.41 -12.87
N LEU A 37 -12.81 -1.25 -13.51
CA LEU A 37 -13.29 -2.50 -12.92
C LEU A 37 -12.16 -3.51 -12.72
N ASP A 38 -11.20 -3.59 -13.66
CA ASP A 38 -10.05 -4.51 -13.58
C ASP A 38 -9.03 -4.06 -12.52
N VAL A 39 -8.86 -2.76 -12.34
CA VAL A 39 -7.88 -2.19 -11.41
C VAL A 39 -8.46 -2.05 -9.98
N ARG A 40 -9.76 -1.82 -9.85
CA ARG A 40 -10.43 -1.69 -8.56
C ARG A 40 -10.20 -2.87 -7.60
N PRO A 41 -10.27 -4.16 -8.01
CA PRO A 41 -10.02 -5.28 -7.11
C PRO A 41 -8.58 -5.32 -6.59
N ILE A 42 -7.62 -4.75 -7.32
CA ILE A 42 -6.22 -4.65 -6.89
C ILE A 42 -6.10 -3.76 -5.65
N PHE A 43 -6.98 -2.75 -5.53
CA PHE A 43 -6.98 -1.80 -4.42
C PHE A 43 -8.03 -2.11 -3.34
N ASP A 44 -9.20 -2.66 -3.70
CA ASP A 44 -10.33 -2.86 -2.79
C ASP A 44 -10.52 -4.34 -2.36
N GLY A 45 -9.79 -5.29 -2.95
CA GLY A 45 -10.07 -6.73 -2.83
C GLY A 45 -9.60 -7.35 -1.52
N LYS A 46 -10.47 -8.15 -0.87
CA LYS A 46 -10.11 -9.02 0.26
C LYS A 46 -9.05 -10.09 -0.09
N ASP A 47 -8.90 -10.38 -1.39
CA ASP A 47 -7.93 -11.31 -1.98
C ASP A 47 -6.82 -10.61 -2.76
N SER A 48 -6.68 -9.30 -2.60
CA SER A 48 -5.65 -8.56 -3.32
C SER A 48 -4.27 -9.11 -2.99
N ILE A 49 -3.42 -9.14 -4.00
CA ILE A 49 -1.97 -9.36 -3.90
C ILE A 49 -1.35 -8.44 -2.82
N MET A 50 -2.02 -7.34 -2.50
CA MET A 50 -1.84 -6.51 -1.31
C MET A 50 -2.74 -7.06 -0.18
N LYS A 51 -2.27 -8.10 0.52
CA LYS A 51 -2.83 -8.50 1.83
C LYS A 51 -2.94 -7.26 2.71
N LYS A 52 -4.05 -7.12 3.45
CA LYS A 52 -4.38 -6.07 4.44
C LYS A 52 -3.24 -5.09 4.65
N ASP A 53 -3.42 -3.86 4.13
CA ASP A 53 -2.33 -2.90 4.13
C ASP A 53 -2.13 -2.35 5.53
N TYR A 54 -0.99 -2.70 6.08
CA TYR A 54 -0.52 -2.13 7.32
C TYR A 54 0.40 -0.96 7.00
N PHE A 55 0.13 0.17 7.62
CA PHE A 55 1.04 1.30 7.60
C PHE A 55 1.81 1.35 8.91
N VAL A 56 3.11 1.52 8.81
CA VAL A 56 3.92 1.93 9.95
C VAL A 56 3.86 3.45 10.02
N VAL A 57 3.34 3.95 11.14
CA VAL A 57 3.08 5.38 11.35
C VAL A 57 4.05 5.91 12.40
N THR A 58 4.68 7.03 12.08
CA THR A 58 5.57 7.78 12.99
C THR A 58 5.05 9.19 13.16
N LYS A 59 5.37 9.82 14.29
CA LYS A 59 5.15 11.26 14.45
C LYS A 59 6.30 12.06 13.81
N ASN A 60 5.98 13.25 13.30
CA ASN A 60 6.99 14.24 12.98
C ASN A 60 7.68 14.70 14.26
N VAL A 61 8.89 14.24 14.49
CA VAL A 61 9.69 14.68 15.63
C VAL A 61 10.33 16.03 15.27
N SER A 62 9.82 17.11 15.86
CA SER A 62 10.55 18.37 15.91
C SER A 62 11.74 18.20 16.85
N VAL A 63 12.89 18.78 16.51
CA VAL A 63 14.11 18.75 17.35
C VAL A 63 13.81 19.23 18.79
N ILE A 64 12.87 20.15 18.93
CA ILE A 64 12.43 20.66 20.24
C ILE A 64 11.64 19.61 21.03
N ASN A 65 10.76 18.83 20.37
CA ASN A 65 9.96 17.79 21.02
C ASN A 65 10.81 16.58 21.45
N SER A 66 11.89 16.28 20.73
CA SER A 66 12.83 15.21 21.12
C SER A 66 13.64 15.56 22.36
N LEU A 67 13.97 16.83 22.54
CA LEU A 67 14.66 17.32 23.74
C LEU A 67 13.77 17.32 25.01
N ILE A 68 12.44 17.38 24.84
CA ILE A 68 11.47 17.42 25.94
C ILE A 68 10.93 16.02 26.30
N GLY A 69 11.38 14.95 25.57
CA GLY A 69 10.98 13.56 25.86
C GLY A 69 9.56 13.18 25.42
N HIS A 70 8.88 14.01 24.61
CA HIS A 70 7.50 13.79 24.14
C HIS A 70 7.42 13.28 22.68
N SER A 71 8.36 12.42 22.27
CA SER A 71 8.46 11.98 20.87
C SER A 71 7.56 10.76 20.50
N GLY A 72 6.82 10.20 21.48
CA GLY A 72 5.99 9.01 21.27
C GLY A 72 4.50 9.29 21.10
N PHE A 73 3.73 8.24 20.81
CA PHE A 73 2.28 8.28 20.76
C PHE A 73 1.69 8.12 22.16
N SER A 74 0.87 9.08 22.59
CA SER A 74 0.09 8.96 23.82
C SER A 74 -1.10 8.02 23.65
N ALA A 75 -1.71 7.58 24.74
CA ALA A 75 -2.95 6.82 24.69
C ALA A 75 -4.09 7.56 23.96
N GLU A 76 -4.12 8.90 24.08
CA GLU A 76 -5.09 9.75 23.39
C GLU A 76 -4.86 9.78 21.87
N ASP A 77 -3.59 9.79 21.43
CA ASP A 77 -3.24 9.72 20.00
C ASP A 77 -3.70 8.39 19.40
N ILE A 78 -3.46 7.29 20.12
CA ILE A 78 -3.86 5.95 19.69
C ILE A 78 -5.39 5.87 19.60
N ALA A 79 -6.11 6.28 20.63
CA ALA A 79 -7.57 6.28 20.64
C ALA A 79 -8.16 7.16 19.54
N ARG A 80 -7.54 8.32 19.24
CA ARG A 80 -7.95 9.20 18.13
C ARG A 80 -7.75 8.53 16.77
N LEU A 81 -6.68 7.76 16.62
CA LEU A 81 -6.40 7.01 15.40
C LEU A 81 -7.39 5.84 15.23
N GLU A 82 -7.65 5.09 16.29
CA GLU A 82 -8.62 3.99 16.32
C GLU A 82 -10.05 4.43 16.00
N SER A 83 -10.42 5.66 16.34
CA SER A 83 -11.74 6.20 16.06
C SER A 83 -12.01 6.53 14.59
N GLN A 84 -11.00 6.46 13.70
CA GLN A 84 -11.16 6.77 12.29
C GLN A 84 -11.81 5.62 11.53
N SER A 85 -12.75 5.93 10.64
CA SER A 85 -13.51 4.94 9.85
C SER A 85 -12.66 4.10 8.89
N PHE A 86 -11.50 4.62 8.48
CA PHE A 86 -10.56 3.94 7.60
C PHE A 86 -9.58 3.03 8.37
N VAL A 87 -9.55 3.09 9.71
CA VAL A 87 -8.68 2.29 10.56
C VAL A 87 -9.40 1.01 10.99
N GLY A 88 -8.74 -0.13 10.80
CA GLY A 88 -9.22 -1.43 11.27
C GLY A 88 -8.71 -1.75 12.67
N ARG A 89 -7.40 -1.87 12.81
CA ARG A 89 -6.71 -2.17 14.06
C ARG A 89 -5.44 -1.35 14.19
N VAL A 90 -5.04 -1.06 15.42
CA VAL A 90 -3.80 -0.35 15.74
C VAL A 90 -2.96 -1.21 16.68
N GLY A 91 -1.68 -1.35 16.38
CA GLY A 91 -0.68 -1.98 17.24
C GLY A 91 0.46 -1.03 17.53
N SER A 92 1.05 -1.14 18.70
CA SER A 92 2.19 -0.32 19.09
C SER A 92 3.49 -1.09 18.93
N PHE A 93 4.53 -0.42 18.43
CA PHE A 93 5.89 -0.94 18.52
C PHE A 93 6.43 -0.73 19.92
N THR A 94 6.88 -1.82 20.54
CA THR A 94 7.60 -1.77 21.81
C THR A 94 9.08 -2.00 21.51
N SER A 95 9.91 -0.99 21.78
CA SER A 95 11.37 -1.08 21.54
C SER A 95 12.10 -1.61 22.78
N SER A 96 13.25 -2.26 22.55
CA SER A 96 14.18 -2.68 23.62
C SER A 96 14.70 -1.43 24.36
N GLN A 97 14.60 -1.43 25.69
CA GLN A 97 15.13 -0.39 26.57
C GLN A 97 16.47 -0.81 27.21
N PHE A 98 16.99 -1.95 26.79
CA PHE A 98 18.22 -2.60 27.21
C PHE A 98 19.15 -2.76 26.01
N GLU A 99 20.43 -3.02 26.30
CA GLU A 99 21.44 -3.25 25.26
C GLU A 99 21.43 -4.71 24.83
N VAL A 100 21.56 -4.96 23.52
CA VAL A 100 21.65 -6.29 22.94
C VAL A 100 22.86 -6.34 22.02
N TYR A 101 23.79 -7.22 22.33
CA TYR A 101 24.94 -7.50 21.49
C TYR A 101 24.85 -8.92 20.94
N GLY A 102 24.78 -9.03 19.62
CA GLY A 102 24.75 -10.31 18.91
C GLY A 102 26.15 -10.71 18.43
N ASP A 103 26.54 -11.96 18.68
CA ASP A 103 27.75 -12.56 18.13
C ASP A 103 27.37 -13.74 17.24
N ILE A 104 27.60 -13.59 15.96
CA ILE A 104 27.30 -14.60 14.94
C ILE A 104 28.63 -15.19 14.49
N SER A 105 28.91 -16.41 14.91
CA SER A 105 30.05 -17.18 14.44
C SER A 105 29.58 -18.22 13.41
N ALA A 106 29.78 -17.93 12.13
CA ALA A 106 29.41 -18.82 11.03
C ALA A 106 30.52 -18.90 9.97
N VAL A 107 30.78 -20.11 9.47
CA VAL A 107 31.70 -20.37 8.34
C VAL A 107 33.11 -19.79 8.55
N GLY A 108 33.63 -19.85 9.79
CA GLY A 108 34.96 -19.35 10.11
C GLY A 108 35.12 -17.85 10.27
N MET A 109 33.98 -17.11 10.31
CA MET A 109 33.96 -15.69 10.58
C MET A 109 33.08 -15.41 11.81
N SER A 110 33.55 -14.46 12.63
CA SER A 110 32.78 -13.93 13.76
C SER A 110 32.39 -12.48 13.46
N PHE A 111 31.11 -12.17 13.60
CA PHE A 111 30.56 -10.81 13.46
C PHE A 111 29.82 -10.47 14.74
N GLY A 112 30.28 -9.43 15.41
CA GLY A 112 29.58 -8.86 16.55
C GLY A 112 28.93 -7.54 16.15
N ALA A 113 27.70 -7.32 16.58
CA ALA A 113 26.98 -6.07 16.36
C ALA A 113 25.98 -5.78 17.47
N ASP A 114 25.78 -4.49 17.73
CA ASP A 114 24.66 -4.03 18.53
C ASP A 114 23.37 -4.22 17.74
N LEU A 115 22.37 -4.83 18.37
CA LEU A 115 21.08 -5.13 17.80
C LEU A 115 19.99 -4.31 18.50
N PHE A 116 19.03 -3.85 17.73
CA PHE A 116 17.85 -3.15 18.24
C PHE A 116 16.63 -4.02 17.99
N PHE A 117 16.02 -4.47 19.07
CA PHE A 117 14.84 -5.30 19.01
C PHE A 117 13.58 -4.46 19.17
N GLU A 118 12.54 -4.83 18.40
CA GLU A 118 11.20 -4.33 18.58
C GLU A 118 10.22 -5.51 18.67
N ALA A 119 9.10 -5.26 19.30
CA ALA A 119 7.97 -6.18 19.32
C ALA A 119 6.73 -5.45 18.84
N ILE A 120 5.85 -6.19 18.19
CA ILE A 120 4.50 -5.77 17.78
C ILE A 120 3.52 -6.87 18.14
N PRO A 121 2.20 -6.56 18.27
CA PRO A 121 1.19 -7.57 18.49
C PRO A 121 1.23 -8.64 17.40
N THR A 122 1.20 -9.91 17.84
CA THR A 122 1.40 -11.08 16.97
C THR A 122 0.45 -11.12 15.77
N GLU A 123 -0.72 -10.51 15.90
CA GLU A 123 -1.73 -10.41 14.83
C GLU A 123 -1.29 -9.58 13.60
N PHE A 124 -0.27 -8.72 13.78
CA PHE A 124 0.30 -7.91 12.69
C PHE A 124 1.48 -8.58 11.98
N ILE A 125 1.96 -9.71 12.52
CA ILE A 125 3.08 -10.43 11.94
C ILE A 125 2.61 -11.23 10.72
N ASP A 126 3.32 -11.06 9.59
CA ASP A 126 3.02 -11.72 8.33
C ASP A 126 3.54 -13.16 8.24
N ILE A 127 4.32 -13.58 9.23
CA ILE A 127 4.96 -14.90 9.31
C ILE A 127 4.32 -15.73 10.40
N ARG A 128 4.00 -16.97 10.10
CA ARG A 128 3.55 -17.96 11.09
C ARG A 128 4.68 -18.96 11.34
N SER A 129 5.09 -19.09 12.59
CA SER A 129 6.08 -20.08 13.01
C SER A 129 5.68 -20.65 14.38
N ASP A 130 5.68 -21.96 14.50
CA ASP A 130 5.41 -22.63 15.78
C ASP A 130 6.47 -22.34 16.85
N LYS A 131 7.62 -21.80 16.41
CA LYS A 131 8.72 -21.37 17.29
C LYS A 131 8.57 -19.93 17.77
N TRP A 132 7.54 -19.19 17.32
CA TRP A 132 7.31 -17.79 17.69
C TRP A 132 6.65 -17.66 19.07
N HIS A 133 7.38 -18.05 20.11
CA HIS A 133 7.05 -17.85 21.51
C HIS A 133 8.32 -17.80 22.35
N PHE A 134 8.28 -17.15 23.48
CA PHE A 134 9.42 -17.01 24.38
C PHE A 134 9.14 -17.76 25.70
N ASP A 135 10.14 -18.54 26.12
CA ASP A 135 10.18 -19.22 27.41
C ASP A 135 11.48 -18.82 28.11
N PRO A 136 11.44 -18.09 29.23
CA PRO A 136 12.63 -17.66 29.97
C PRO A 136 13.55 -18.81 30.40
N GLN A 137 13.01 -20.01 30.60
CA GLN A 137 13.78 -21.18 31.05
C GLN A 137 14.65 -21.76 29.92
N LYS A 138 14.21 -21.64 28.68
CA LYS A 138 14.91 -22.19 27.52
C LYS A 138 16.06 -21.30 27.05
N LYS A 139 16.10 -20.05 27.52
CA LYS A 139 17.09 -19.02 27.09
C LYS A 139 17.27 -18.91 25.57
N PHE A 140 16.20 -19.18 24.82
CA PHE A 140 16.16 -19.07 23.37
C PHE A 140 15.22 -17.93 22.95
N ILE A 141 15.72 -17.06 22.07
CA ILE A 141 14.97 -15.91 21.53
C ILE A 141 14.72 -16.13 20.05
N PRO A 142 13.48 -16.39 19.62
CA PRO A 142 13.14 -16.44 18.21
C PRO A 142 13.11 -15.03 17.63
N ILE A 143 13.69 -14.88 16.44
CA ILE A 143 13.87 -13.58 15.79
C ILE A 143 13.28 -13.63 14.39
N ILE A 144 12.51 -12.59 14.01
CA ILE A 144 12.12 -12.32 12.64
C ILE A 144 12.94 -11.12 12.14
N VAL A 145 13.51 -11.27 10.96
CA VAL A 145 14.41 -10.29 10.36
C VAL A 145 13.77 -9.75 9.07
N PRO A 146 13.95 -8.47 8.72
CA PRO A 146 13.53 -7.95 7.41
C PRO A 146 14.17 -8.74 6.25
N GLN A 147 13.36 -9.05 5.22
CA GLN A 147 13.85 -9.77 4.04
C GLN A 147 14.97 -9.02 3.32
N ASN A 148 14.92 -7.70 3.30
CA ASN A 148 15.95 -6.87 2.69
C ASN A 148 17.35 -7.04 3.32
N TYR A 149 17.45 -7.52 4.57
CA TYR A 149 18.76 -7.83 5.18
C TYR A 149 19.40 -9.05 4.53
N LEU A 150 18.60 -10.07 4.21
CA LEU A 150 19.08 -11.23 3.47
C LEU A 150 19.46 -10.86 2.03
N ASP A 151 18.67 -9.99 1.41
CA ASP A 151 18.93 -9.50 0.06
C ASP A 151 20.20 -8.64 0.03
N LEU A 152 20.41 -7.77 1.02
CA LEU A 152 21.62 -6.96 1.16
C LEU A 152 22.86 -7.84 1.37
N TYR A 153 22.73 -8.91 2.15
CA TYR A 153 23.81 -9.88 2.30
C TYR A 153 24.11 -10.55 0.95
N ASN A 154 23.11 -11.13 0.28
CA ASN A 154 23.30 -11.92 -0.92
C ASN A 154 23.78 -11.09 -2.12
N PHE A 155 23.19 -9.93 -2.37
CA PHE A 155 23.48 -9.11 -3.55
C PHE A 155 24.57 -8.06 -3.30
N GLY A 156 24.75 -7.64 -2.05
CA GLY A 156 25.76 -6.66 -1.66
C GLY A 156 27.03 -7.34 -1.11
N PHE A 157 26.94 -7.85 0.11
CA PHE A 157 28.10 -8.30 0.86
C PHE A 157 28.73 -9.59 0.30
N ALA A 158 27.94 -10.64 0.08
CA ALA A 158 28.43 -11.93 -0.39
C ALA A 158 29.13 -11.80 -1.74
N THR A 159 28.51 -11.05 -2.68
CA THR A 159 29.08 -10.80 -4.01
C THR A 159 30.40 -10.04 -3.92
N SER A 160 30.51 -8.99 -3.10
CA SER A 160 31.72 -8.17 -2.96
C SER A 160 32.88 -8.93 -2.30
N ARG A 161 32.58 -9.89 -1.44
CA ARG A 161 33.56 -10.70 -0.69
C ARG A 161 33.79 -12.09 -1.27
N LYS A 162 33.16 -12.43 -2.42
CA LYS A 162 33.23 -13.77 -3.05
C LYS A 162 32.74 -14.88 -2.12
N MET A 163 31.76 -14.58 -1.29
CA MET A 163 31.14 -15.53 -0.36
C MET A 163 29.90 -16.18 -0.99
N PRO A 164 29.52 -17.37 -0.53
CA PRO A 164 28.31 -18.02 -1.03
C PRO A 164 27.05 -17.24 -0.64
N SER A 165 26.09 -17.17 -1.55
CA SER A 165 24.74 -16.70 -1.23
C SER A 165 24.06 -17.68 -0.28
N ILE A 166 23.25 -17.17 0.64
CA ILE A 166 22.58 -17.95 1.68
C ILE A 166 21.07 -17.90 1.44
N SER A 167 20.43 -19.07 1.48
CA SER A 167 18.97 -19.15 1.41
C SER A 167 18.33 -18.83 2.77
N SER A 168 17.07 -18.40 2.76
CA SER A 168 16.30 -18.18 3.98
C SER A 168 16.24 -19.44 4.87
N GLY A 169 16.10 -20.62 4.26
CA GLY A 169 16.11 -21.89 4.98
C GLY A 169 17.46 -22.19 5.68
N THR A 170 18.57 -21.85 5.04
CA THR A 170 19.91 -22.01 5.64
C THR A 170 20.11 -21.09 6.84
N VAL A 171 19.67 -19.83 6.72
CA VAL A 171 19.78 -18.83 7.81
C VAL A 171 18.96 -19.25 9.03
N GLN A 172 17.81 -19.87 8.85
CA GLN A 172 16.96 -20.37 9.94
C GLN A 172 17.60 -21.54 10.74
N MET A 173 18.63 -22.18 10.20
CA MET A 173 19.40 -23.21 10.92
C MET A 173 20.52 -22.62 11.77
N VAL A 174 20.89 -21.37 11.54
CA VAL A 174 21.98 -20.71 12.27
C VAL A 174 21.50 -20.30 13.66
N ARG A 175 22.34 -20.58 14.65
CA ARG A 175 22.19 -20.10 16.03
C ARG A 175 23.31 -19.14 16.32
N PHE A 176 23.05 -18.17 17.14
CA PHE A 176 24.04 -17.17 17.52
C PHE A 176 23.85 -16.72 18.97
N ASP A 177 24.92 -16.25 19.56
CA ASP A 177 24.92 -15.80 20.92
C ASP A 177 24.39 -14.37 21.02
N LEU A 178 23.51 -14.14 21.99
CA LEU A 178 22.98 -12.83 22.34
C LEU A 178 23.33 -12.49 23.78
N ASN A 179 24.05 -11.41 23.97
CA ASN A 179 24.34 -10.85 25.28
C ASN A 179 23.37 -9.67 25.51
N ILE A 180 22.55 -9.80 26.53
CA ILE A 180 21.57 -8.76 26.91
C ILE A 180 22.06 -8.12 28.20
N ALA A 181 22.21 -6.78 28.15
CA ALA A 181 22.73 -6.02 29.24
C ALA A 181 21.77 -4.88 29.65
N GLY A 182 21.60 -4.69 30.95
CA GLY A 182 20.81 -3.60 31.53
C GLY A 182 20.68 -3.75 33.04
N ASN A 183 20.39 -2.69 33.72
CA ASN A 183 20.22 -2.64 35.17
C ASN A 183 21.35 -3.36 35.95
N GLY A 184 22.60 -3.18 35.49
CA GLY A 184 23.77 -3.80 36.10
C GLY A 184 23.90 -5.32 35.90
N THR A 185 23.06 -5.94 35.08
CA THR A 185 23.03 -7.38 34.82
C THR A 185 23.32 -7.65 33.34
N VAL A 186 24.08 -8.70 33.07
CA VAL A 186 24.34 -9.24 31.74
C VAL A 186 23.92 -10.69 31.71
N GLU A 187 23.08 -11.07 30.78
CA GLU A 187 22.67 -12.46 30.57
C GLU A 187 22.88 -12.90 29.13
N LYS A 188 23.26 -14.16 28.98
CA LYS A 188 23.49 -14.78 27.68
C LYS A 188 22.29 -15.62 27.28
N PHE A 189 21.86 -15.43 26.01
CA PHE A 189 20.77 -16.15 25.34
C PHE A 189 21.28 -16.71 24.02
N GLU A 190 20.58 -17.71 23.51
CA GLU A 190 20.73 -18.17 22.14
C GLU A 190 19.68 -17.51 21.26
N GLY A 191 20.11 -16.88 20.18
CA GLY A 191 19.23 -16.32 19.17
C GLY A 191 19.06 -17.25 17.96
N GLY A 192 17.88 -17.26 17.36
CA GLY A 192 17.64 -17.96 16.11
C GLY A 192 16.63 -17.26 15.21
N ILE A 193 16.98 -17.10 13.93
CA ILE A 193 16.06 -16.53 12.95
C ILE A 193 15.00 -17.58 12.60
N VAL A 194 13.74 -17.25 12.83
CA VAL A 194 12.58 -18.13 12.57
C VAL A 194 11.78 -17.71 11.34
N GLY A 195 12.05 -16.52 10.79
CA GLY A 195 11.38 -16.03 9.60
C GLY A 195 11.94 -14.72 9.07
N PHE A 196 11.50 -14.36 7.87
CA PHE A 196 11.85 -13.09 7.21
C PHE A 196 10.57 -12.33 6.88
N SER A 197 10.44 -11.09 7.35
CA SER A 197 9.31 -10.23 7.05
C SER A 197 9.58 -9.38 5.81
N ASN A 198 8.58 -9.32 4.92
CA ASN A 198 8.56 -8.40 3.78
C ASN A 198 7.86 -7.07 4.10
N ARG A 199 7.28 -6.94 5.30
CA ARG A 199 6.42 -5.80 5.64
C ARG A 199 7.05 -4.88 6.65
N ILE A 200 7.87 -5.41 7.54
CA ILE A 200 8.42 -4.71 8.69
C ILE A 200 9.92 -4.60 8.52
N ASN A 201 10.41 -3.36 8.61
CA ASN A 201 11.82 -3.04 8.37
C ASN A 201 12.61 -2.92 9.68
N THR A 202 12.36 -3.85 10.61
CA THR A 202 13.08 -3.92 11.89
C THR A 202 13.19 -5.38 12.35
N ILE A 203 14.10 -5.65 13.28
CA ILE A 203 14.28 -6.96 13.90
C ILE A 203 13.20 -7.16 14.96
N LEU A 204 12.32 -8.14 14.74
CA LEU A 204 11.24 -8.44 15.67
C LEU A 204 11.60 -9.61 16.59
N VAL A 205 11.12 -9.47 17.83
CA VAL A 205 11.10 -10.51 18.86
C VAL A 205 9.67 -10.63 19.43
N PRO A 206 9.32 -11.77 20.08
CA PRO A 206 8.00 -11.93 20.69
C PRO A 206 7.70 -10.84 21.74
N GLU A 207 6.44 -10.45 21.86
CA GLU A 207 5.99 -9.47 22.87
C GLU A 207 6.28 -9.95 24.30
N GLU A 208 6.12 -11.26 24.53
CA GLU A 208 6.40 -11.87 25.84
C GLU A 208 7.87 -11.66 26.23
N PHE A 209 8.79 -11.86 25.27
CA PHE A 209 10.21 -11.59 25.49
C PHE A 209 10.45 -10.11 25.77
N MET A 210 9.88 -9.21 24.96
CA MET A 210 10.10 -7.78 25.11
C MET A 210 9.60 -7.26 26.45
N THR A 211 8.41 -7.70 26.86
CA THR A 211 7.81 -7.32 28.14
C THR A 211 8.65 -7.82 29.32
N TRP A 212 9.05 -9.09 29.27
CA TRP A 212 9.89 -9.71 30.29
C TRP A 212 11.26 -9.01 30.36
N ALA A 213 11.91 -8.79 29.21
CA ALA A 213 13.25 -8.23 29.15
C ALA A 213 13.27 -6.73 29.57
N ASN A 214 12.32 -5.92 29.13
CA ASN A 214 12.22 -4.53 29.54
C ASN A 214 11.99 -4.42 31.06
N SER A 215 11.13 -5.26 31.65
CA SER A 215 10.91 -5.26 33.09
C SER A 215 12.12 -5.72 33.90
N ARG A 216 12.97 -6.59 33.36
CA ARG A 216 14.14 -7.15 34.02
C ARG A 216 15.39 -6.26 33.89
N PHE A 217 15.67 -5.79 32.68
CA PHE A 217 16.90 -5.08 32.34
C PHE A 217 16.73 -3.54 32.32
N ALA A 218 15.49 -3.04 32.29
CA ALA A 218 15.23 -1.60 32.28
C ALA A 218 13.94 -1.21 33.06
N PRO A 219 13.79 -1.61 34.34
CA PRO A 219 12.54 -1.48 35.09
C PRO A 219 12.08 -0.04 35.27
N ASP A 220 13.00 0.91 35.31
CA ASP A 220 12.72 2.32 35.55
C ASP A 220 12.43 3.12 34.26
N LYS A 221 12.59 2.51 33.09
CA LYS A 221 12.35 3.16 31.81
C LYS A 221 10.92 2.94 31.33
N ARG A 222 10.16 4.02 31.22
CA ARG A 222 8.86 4.04 30.55
C ARG A 222 8.95 4.91 29.33
N VAL A 223 8.88 4.31 28.15
CA VAL A 223 8.97 5.01 26.88
C VAL A 223 7.66 4.84 26.12
N LEU A 224 7.14 5.94 25.61
CA LEU A 224 5.97 5.90 24.72
C LEU A 224 6.36 5.26 23.38
N PRO A 225 5.45 4.53 22.73
CA PRO A 225 5.73 3.94 21.44
C PRO A 225 6.02 5.04 20.40
N ALA A 226 7.18 4.96 19.77
CA ALA A 226 7.59 5.91 18.74
C ALA A 226 6.92 5.63 17.38
N ARG A 227 6.48 4.38 17.19
CA ARG A 227 5.86 3.89 15.96
C ARG A 227 4.60 3.10 16.26
N LEU A 228 3.62 3.20 15.37
CA LEU A 228 2.41 2.38 15.39
C LEU A 228 2.31 1.59 14.09
N ILE A 229 1.75 0.38 14.17
CA ILE A 229 1.31 -0.37 13.00
C ILE A 229 -0.21 -0.27 12.92
N VAL A 230 -0.71 0.17 11.78
CA VAL A 230 -2.12 0.49 11.58
C VAL A 230 -2.66 -0.30 10.40
N GLU A 231 -3.68 -1.10 10.65
CA GLU A 231 -4.44 -1.78 9.59
C GLU A 231 -5.40 -0.77 8.94
N ILE A 232 -5.26 -0.54 7.64
CA ILE A 232 -6.10 0.37 6.89
C ILE A 232 -7.12 -0.43 6.07
N SER A 233 -8.40 -0.08 6.22
CA SER A 233 -9.49 -0.77 5.53
C SER A 233 -9.62 -0.36 4.06
N ASN A 234 -9.25 0.88 3.73
CA ASN A 234 -9.31 1.43 2.37
C ASN A 234 -8.19 2.45 2.16
N ILE A 235 -7.12 2.03 1.49
CA ILE A 235 -5.93 2.86 1.19
C ILE A 235 -6.27 4.08 0.33
N THR A 236 -7.31 4.01 -0.48
CA THR A 236 -7.67 5.08 -1.41
C THR A 236 -8.53 6.18 -0.78
N ASP A 237 -8.83 6.09 0.51
CA ASP A 237 -9.62 7.09 1.22
C ASP A 237 -8.84 8.41 1.35
N PRO A 238 -9.33 9.51 0.75
CA PRO A 238 -8.65 10.80 0.85
C PRO A 238 -8.61 11.36 2.27
N ALA A 239 -9.46 10.88 3.18
CA ALA A 239 -9.45 11.25 4.59
C ALA A 239 -8.14 10.87 5.29
N ILE A 240 -7.49 9.79 4.85
CA ILE A 240 -6.19 9.34 5.38
C ILE A 240 -5.15 10.45 5.26
N ALA A 241 -4.92 10.95 4.04
CA ALA A 241 -3.90 11.96 3.80
C ALA A 241 -4.15 13.24 4.60
N THR A 242 -5.41 13.65 4.74
CA THR A 242 -5.81 14.82 5.52
C THR A 242 -5.56 14.60 7.01
N PHE A 243 -6.04 13.48 7.56
CA PHE A 243 -5.87 13.15 8.97
C PHE A 243 -4.39 13.05 9.37
N PHE A 244 -3.56 12.36 8.56
CA PHE A 244 -2.14 12.20 8.84
C PHE A 244 -1.38 13.54 8.81
N ARG A 245 -1.69 14.39 7.83
CA ARG A 245 -1.10 15.73 7.74
C ARG A 245 -1.48 16.59 8.94
N ASP A 246 -2.76 16.62 9.29
CA ASP A 246 -3.29 17.52 10.33
C ASP A 246 -2.82 17.10 11.73
N ASN A 247 -2.51 15.81 11.94
CA ASN A 247 -1.94 15.32 13.20
C ASN A 247 -0.39 15.20 13.17
N GLY A 248 0.26 15.60 12.09
CA GLY A 248 1.72 15.52 11.95
C GLY A 248 2.26 14.10 11.91
N TYR A 249 1.46 13.15 11.40
CA TYR A 249 1.87 11.76 11.26
C TYR A 249 2.54 11.52 9.90
N LYS A 250 3.51 10.62 9.89
CA LYS A 250 4.19 10.15 8.67
C LYS A 250 4.00 8.65 8.52
N ILE A 251 3.81 8.21 7.29
CA ILE A 251 3.85 6.79 6.94
C ILE A 251 5.28 6.42 6.59
N GLU A 252 5.81 5.38 7.21
CA GLU A 252 7.14 4.85 6.96
C GLU A 252 7.12 3.88 5.76
N GLY A 253 8.13 3.95 4.89
CA GLY A 253 8.32 3.01 3.79
C GLY A 253 7.67 3.37 2.46
N GLU A 254 7.73 2.46 1.49
CA GLU A 254 7.24 2.62 0.12
C GLU A 254 5.72 2.74 -0.02
N ASN A 255 4.96 2.37 1.00
CA ASN A 255 3.48 2.39 0.99
C ASN A 255 2.90 3.79 0.76
N GLN A 256 3.68 4.84 1.03
CA GLN A 256 3.30 6.22 0.71
C GLN A 256 3.18 6.46 -0.80
N SER A 257 3.94 5.72 -1.62
CA SER A 257 3.88 5.79 -3.09
C SER A 257 2.64 5.08 -3.64
N VAL A 258 2.23 3.97 -3.03
CA VAL A 258 1.09 3.15 -3.47
C VAL A 258 -0.23 3.90 -3.29
N GLY A 259 -0.47 4.52 -2.14
CA GLY A 259 -1.66 5.33 -1.90
C GLY A 259 -1.76 6.52 -2.87
N ARG A 260 -0.64 7.21 -3.13
CA ARG A 260 -0.58 8.29 -4.13
C ARG A 260 -0.84 7.79 -5.54
N MET A 261 -0.31 6.62 -5.89
CA MET A 261 -0.49 6.01 -7.22
C MET A 261 -1.95 5.58 -7.44
N ALA A 262 -2.59 4.99 -6.43
CA ALA A 262 -4.00 4.65 -6.47
C ALA A 262 -4.90 5.87 -6.65
N TYR A 263 -4.64 6.95 -5.90
CA TYR A 263 -5.35 8.22 -6.07
C TYR A 263 -5.14 8.81 -7.47
N PHE A 264 -3.89 8.85 -7.95
CA PHE A 264 -3.56 9.34 -9.29
C PHE A 264 -4.30 8.54 -10.39
N LEU A 265 -4.30 7.21 -10.31
CA LEU A 265 -5.04 6.36 -11.23
C LEU A 265 -6.53 6.66 -11.21
N ARG A 266 -7.14 6.82 -10.02
CA ARG A 266 -8.56 7.16 -9.90
C ARG A 266 -8.89 8.50 -10.58
N VAL A 267 -8.07 9.52 -10.37
CA VAL A 267 -8.23 10.82 -11.03
C VAL A 267 -8.09 10.67 -12.54
N ALA A 268 -7.08 9.93 -13.02
CA ALA A 268 -6.87 9.69 -14.44
C ALA A 268 -8.09 8.99 -15.09
N PHE A 269 -8.70 8.00 -14.42
CA PHE A 269 -9.92 7.35 -14.90
C PHE A 269 -11.09 8.31 -15.03
N VAL A 270 -11.33 9.14 -14.01
CA VAL A 270 -12.42 10.12 -14.04
C VAL A 270 -12.23 11.10 -15.19
N VAL A 271 -11.01 11.57 -15.42
CA VAL A 271 -10.69 12.47 -16.53
C VAL A 271 -10.90 11.78 -17.89
N CYS A 272 -10.42 10.56 -18.07
CA CYS A 272 -10.62 9.80 -19.30
C CYS A 272 -12.11 9.55 -19.60
N LEU A 273 -12.88 9.17 -18.56
CA LEU A 273 -14.31 8.95 -18.68
C LEU A 273 -15.05 10.24 -19.08
N LEU A 274 -14.73 11.37 -18.46
CA LEU A 274 -15.28 12.67 -18.82
C LEU A 274 -14.98 13.05 -20.28
N ILE A 275 -13.74 12.87 -20.74
CA ILE A 275 -13.34 13.12 -22.13
C ILE A 275 -14.16 12.23 -23.08
N GLY A 276 -14.28 10.94 -22.79
CA GLY A 276 -15.06 10.01 -23.58
C GLY A 276 -16.53 10.39 -23.69
N VAL A 277 -17.16 10.78 -22.57
CA VAL A 277 -18.55 11.25 -22.53
C VAL A 277 -18.74 12.53 -23.35
N VAL A 278 -17.82 13.48 -23.25
CA VAL A 278 -17.88 14.74 -24.03
C VAL A 278 -17.77 14.46 -25.52
N ILE A 279 -16.83 13.60 -25.96
CA ILE A 279 -16.67 13.21 -27.37
C ILE A 279 -17.96 12.54 -27.88
N PHE A 280 -18.52 11.62 -27.09
CA PHE A 280 -19.75 10.93 -27.44
C PHE A 280 -20.93 11.90 -27.57
N ALA A 281 -21.12 12.80 -26.60
CA ALA A 281 -22.19 13.79 -26.61
C ALA A 281 -22.09 14.76 -27.81
N LEU A 282 -20.87 15.25 -28.10
CA LEU A 282 -20.64 16.13 -29.27
C LEU A 282 -20.92 15.38 -30.57
N SER A 283 -20.49 14.15 -30.71
CA SER A 283 -20.76 13.32 -31.88
C SER A 283 -22.26 13.09 -32.07
N PHE A 284 -22.98 12.82 -30.99
CA PHE A 284 -24.44 12.66 -31.02
C PHE A 284 -25.15 13.96 -31.41
N ALA A 285 -24.73 15.09 -30.87
CA ALA A 285 -25.29 16.41 -31.23
C ALA A 285 -25.07 16.72 -32.72
N ILE A 286 -23.91 16.42 -33.28
CA ILE A 286 -23.61 16.60 -34.70
C ILE A 286 -24.52 15.70 -35.57
N LEU A 287 -24.77 14.46 -35.14
CA LEU A 287 -25.70 13.58 -35.85
C LEU A 287 -27.10 14.16 -35.88
N VAL A 288 -27.66 14.57 -34.75
CA VAL A 288 -29.00 15.19 -34.65
C VAL A 288 -29.07 16.42 -35.53
N LEU A 289 -28.05 17.30 -35.48
CA LEU A 289 -28.00 18.50 -36.32
C LEU A 289 -27.94 18.16 -37.81
N SER A 290 -27.15 17.14 -38.19
CA SER A 290 -27.06 16.68 -39.59
C SER A 290 -28.42 16.18 -40.11
N ILE A 291 -29.12 15.38 -39.31
CA ILE A 291 -30.47 14.90 -39.66
C ILE A 291 -31.45 16.08 -39.79
N TYR A 292 -31.41 17.00 -38.85
CA TYR A 292 -32.27 18.20 -38.90
C TYR A 292 -32.05 19.04 -40.16
N LEU A 293 -30.76 19.30 -40.50
CA LEU A 293 -30.42 20.07 -41.70
C LEU A 293 -30.85 19.35 -43.00
N ILE A 294 -30.74 18.02 -43.06
CA ILE A 294 -31.19 17.23 -44.23
C ILE A 294 -32.71 17.33 -44.36
N LEU A 295 -33.45 17.22 -43.27
CA LEU A 295 -34.89 17.36 -43.26
C LEU A 295 -35.33 18.76 -43.68
N GLN A 296 -34.69 19.80 -43.15
CA GLN A 296 -34.98 21.21 -43.49
C GLN A 296 -34.70 21.48 -44.97
N LYS A 297 -33.58 21.02 -45.53
CA LYS A 297 -33.23 21.20 -46.96
C LYS A 297 -34.20 20.47 -47.90
N ASN A 298 -34.82 19.39 -47.46
CA ASN A 298 -35.74 18.60 -48.28
C ASN A 298 -37.22 18.84 -47.94
N ARG A 299 -37.53 19.84 -47.08
CA ARG A 299 -38.88 20.11 -46.57
C ARG A 299 -39.91 20.30 -47.69
N GLU A 300 -39.58 21.07 -48.71
CA GLU A 300 -40.49 21.30 -49.88
C GLU A 300 -40.69 20.01 -50.71
N LYS A 301 -39.61 19.24 -50.95
CA LYS A 301 -39.71 17.98 -51.69
C LYS A 301 -40.53 16.93 -50.94
N ILE A 302 -40.39 16.88 -49.64
CA ILE A 302 -41.16 15.99 -48.77
C ILE A 302 -42.63 16.43 -48.73
N GLY A 303 -42.90 17.73 -48.69
CA GLY A 303 -44.24 18.30 -48.78
C GLY A 303 -44.94 17.95 -50.09
N ASN A 304 -44.27 18.11 -51.22
CA ASN A 304 -44.80 17.77 -52.54
C ASN A 304 -45.06 16.26 -52.72
N LEU A 305 -44.22 15.36 -52.15
CA LEU A 305 -44.45 13.93 -52.11
C LEU A 305 -45.68 13.56 -51.28
N ARG A 306 -45.92 14.29 -50.20
CA ARG A 306 -47.11 14.13 -49.33
C ARG A 306 -48.40 14.55 -50.02
N LEU A 307 -48.39 15.66 -50.80
CA LEU A 307 -49.47 16.09 -51.64
C LEU A 307 -49.75 15.09 -52.78
N ALA A 308 -48.73 14.37 -53.27
CA ALA A 308 -48.85 13.32 -54.25
C ALA A 308 -49.37 11.97 -53.73
N GLY A 309 -49.76 11.88 -52.42
CA GLY A 309 -50.43 10.70 -51.85
C GLY A 309 -49.48 9.61 -51.35
N TYR A 310 -48.17 9.88 -51.18
CA TYR A 310 -47.27 8.90 -50.60
C TYR A 310 -47.49 8.74 -49.08
N PRO A 311 -47.61 7.53 -48.53
CA PRO A 311 -47.80 7.28 -47.10
C PRO A 311 -46.58 7.74 -46.29
N ARG A 312 -46.79 8.00 -44.98
CA ARG A 312 -45.80 8.48 -43.99
C ARG A 312 -44.66 7.49 -43.79
#